data_1bd59fc208dd97a8d422f7cba4276dae
#
_entry.id   1bd59fc208dd97a8d422f7cba4276dae
#
_cell.length_a   1.000
_cell.length_b   1.000
_cell.length_c   1.000
_cell.angle_alpha   90.00
_cell.angle_beta   90.00
_cell.angle_gamma   90.00
#
_symmetry.space_group_name_H-M   'P 1'
#
loop_
_entity.id
_entity.type
_entity.pdbx_description
1 polymer ?
#
loop_
_entity_poly.entity_id
_entity_poly.type
_entity_poly.pdbx_seq_one_letter_code
_entity_poly.pdbx_strand_id
1 'polypeptide(L)'
;MPKSIYYAGFQVRPHGRDYSYYVLDPPAASRHFVLTISHRAFAEKQILYQDAADLCYQTLQRALLAETEERPLWPHCVVSDQELDAYRHTHRPTKKLSW
;
A
#
# COMPACT_ATOMS: atom_id res chain seq x y z
N MET A 1 11.53 -3.18 19.11
CA MET A 1 10.05 -3.07 19.09
C MET A 1 9.54 -3.18 17.68
N PRO A 2 8.45 -3.91 17.47
CA PRO A 2 7.86 -3.95 16.14
C PRO A 2 7.30 -2.59 15.74
N LYS A 3 7.37 -2.29 14.45
CA LYS A 3 6.78 -1.08 13.92
C LYS A 3 5.28 -1.23 13.87
N SER A 4 4.57 -0.16 14.20
CA SER A 4 3.11 -0.11 14.12
C SER A 4 2.71 0.78 12.96
N ILE A 5 1.81 0.29 12.13
CA ILE A 5 1.34 1.01 10.96
C ILE A 5 -0.13 1.38 11.18
N TYR A 6 -0.45 2.66 11.03
CA TYR A 6 -1.81 3.17 11.22
C TYR A 6 -2.31 3.83 9.94
N TYR A 7 -3.48 3.40 9.49
CA TYR A 7 -4.13 4.01 8.34
C TYR A 7 -4.76 5.35 8.73
N ALA A 8 -4.45 6.38 7.97
CA ALA A 8 -4.92 7.75 8.26
C ALA A 8 -5.98 8.24 7.29
N GLY A 9 -6.35 7.43 6.29
CA GLY A 9 -7.36 7.81 5.33
C GLY A 9 -6.79 7.99 3.92
N PHE A 10 -7.64 8.47 3.01
CA PHE A 10 -7.20 8.68 1.64
C PHE A 10 -7.78 9.97 1.08
N GLN A 11 -7.17 10.45 -0.01
CA GLN A 11 -7.64 11.60 -0.75
C GLN A 11 -7.67 11.27 -2.23
N VAL A 12 -8.73 11.72 -2.92
CA VAL A 12 -8.82 11.56 -4.36
C VAL A 12 -8.07 12.71 -5.02
N ARG A 13 -7.17 12.39 -5.93
CA ARG A 13 -6.34 13.36 -6.65
C ARG A 13 -6.60 13.23 -8.15
N PRO A 14 -6.15 14.18 -8.97
CA PRO A 14 -6.32 14.09 -10.43
C PRO A 14 -5.67 12.84 -11.03
N HIS A 15 -4.56 12.38 -10.45
CA HIS A 15 -3.81 11.24 -10.98
C HIS A 15 -4.19 9.90 -10.35
N GLY A 16 -4.91 9.91 -9.21
CA GLY A 16 -5.26 8.68 -8.51
C GLY A 16 -5.75 8.94 -7.11
N ARG A 17 -5.55 7.95 -6.25
CA ARG A 17 -5.88 8.08 -4.83
C ARG A 17 -4.62 7.96 -4.01
N ASP A 18 -4.45 8.87 -3.05
CA ASP A 18 -3.34 8.87 -2.11
C ASP A 18 -3.82 8.29 -0.79
N TYR A 19 -3.21 7.17 -0.38
CA TYR A 19 -3.53 6.51 0.88
C TYR A 19 -2.44 6.84 1.89
N SER A 20 -2.85 7.38 3.05
CA SER A 20 -1.92 7.89 4.05
C SER A 20 -1.80 6.95 5.24
N TYR A 21 -0.56 6.78 5.71
CA TYR A 21 -0.25 5.91 6.83
C TYR A 21 0.77 6.58 7.74
N TYR A 22 0.66 6.31 9.04
CA TYR A 22 1.67 6.69 10.00
C TYR A 22 2.35 5.44 10.51
N VAL A 23 3.67 5.51 10.64
CA VAL A 23 4.47 4.40 11.15
C VAL A 23 5.11 4.84 12.46
N LEU A 24 4.83 4.11 13.52
CA LEU A 24 5.41 4.34 14.83
C LEU A 24 6.48 3.29 15.09
N ASP A 25 7.66 3.76 15.45
CA ASP A 25 8.82 2.90 15.69
C ASP A 25 9.64 3.49 16.81
N PRO A 26 9.11 3.48 18.07
CA PRO A 26 9.81 4.09 19.19
C PRO A 26 11.21 3.49 19.37
N PRO A 27 12.21 4.29 19.79
CA PRO A 27 12.07 5.68 20.23
C PRO A 27 12.12 6.71 19.12
N ALA A 28 12.17 6.29 17.85
CA ALA A 28 12.19 7.22 16.73
C ALA A 28 10.86 7.96 16.61
N ALA A 29 10.89 9.13 15.98
CA ALA A 29 9.68 9.89 15.71
C ALA A 29 8.81 9.15 14.72
N SER A 30 7.50 9.41 14.77
CA SER A 30 6.58 8.82 13.80
C SER A 30 6.90 9.32 12.39
N ARG A 31 6.61 8.48 11.40
CA ARG A 31 6.83 8.84 10.00
C ARG A 31 5.51 8.77 9.25
N HIS A 32 5.34 9.64 8.28
CA HIS A 32 4.15 9.69 7.45
C HIS A 32 4.49 9.19 6.06
N PHE A 33 3.72 8.21 5.58
CA PHE A 33 3.88 7.67 4.24
C PHE A 33 2.60 7.82 3.45
N VAL A 34 2.75 8.10 2.16
CA VAL A 34 1.62 8.21 1.24
C VAL A 34 1.87 7.25 0.08
N LEU A 35 0.91 6.38 -0.18
CA LEU A 35 0.98 5.46 -1.31
C LEU A 35 -0.12 5.82 -2.30
N THR A 36 0.26 5.99 -3.55
CA THR A 36 -0.66 6.43 -4.60
C THR A 36 -1.01 5.26 -5.52
N ILE A 37 -2.31 5.06 -5.73
CA ILE A 37 -2.81 4.10 -6.72
C ILE A 37 -3.46 4.92 -7.83
N SER A 38 -3.03 4.69 -9.07
CA SER A 38 -3.56 5.45 -10.22
C SER A 38 -5.04 5.17 -10.46
N HIS A 39 -5.74 6.15 -11.00
CA HIS A 39 -7.14 5.95 -11.40
C HIS A 39 -7.28 4.82 -12.41
N ARG A 40 -6.28 4.66 -13.26
CA ARG A 40 -6.27 3.59 -14.26
C ARG A 40 -6.35 2.22 -13.61
N ALA A 41 -5.65 2.03 -12.49
CA ALA A 41 -5.68 0.74 -11.79
C ALA A 41 -7.10 0.39 -11.35
N PHE A 42 -7.86 1.37 -10.89
CA PHE A 42 -9.26 1.14 -10.52
C PHE A 42 -10.14 0.95 -11.75
N ALA A 43 -9.92 1.75 -12.79
CA ALA A 43 -10.72 1.68 -14.01
C ALA A 43 -10.56 0.34 -14.71
N GLU A 44 -9.35 -0.20 -14.70
CA GLU A 44 -9.04 -1.49 -15.32
C GLU A 44 -9.28 -2.66 -14.36
N LYS A 45 -9.79 -2.38 -13.18
CA LYS A 45 -10.11 -3.37 -12.16
C LYS A 45 -8.92 -4.20 -11.72
N GLN A 46 -7.74 -3.59 -11.75
CA GLN A 46 -6.54 -4.20 -11.21
C GLN A 46 -6.60 -4.24 -9.69
N ILE A 47 -7.39 -3.33 -9.10
CA ILE A 47 -7.65 -3.30 -7.67
C ILE A 47 -9.07 -2.76 -7.44
N LEU A 48 -9.76 -3.32 -6.47
CA LEU A 48 -11.08 -2.82 -6.08
C LEU A 48 -10.92 -1.73 -5.02
N TYR A 49 -11.84 -0.78 -5.00
CA TYR A 49 -11.79 0.30 -4.01
C TYR A 49 -11.74 -0.24 -2.59
N GLN A 50 -12.49 -1.30 -2.32
CA GLN A 50 -12.56 -1.88 -0.99
C GLN A 50 -11.26 -2.55 -0.55
N ASP A 51 -10.41 -2.93 -1.51
CA ASP A 51 -9.16 -3.62 -1.21
C ASP A 51 -7.94 -2.69 -1.22
N ALA A 52 -8.14 -1.45 -1.69
CA ALA A 52 -7.02 -0.54 -1.94
C ALA A 52 -6.23 -0.21 -0.67
N ALA A 53 -6.92 0.05 0.44
CA ALA A 53 -6.22 0.38 1.69
C ALA A 53 -5.40 -0.82 2.18
N ASP A 54 -5.93 -2.03 2.04
CA ASP A 54 -5.22 -3.23 2.44
C ASP A 54 -4.00 -3.49 1.56
N LEU A 55 -4.14 -3.28 0.26
CA LEU A 55 -3.01 -3.40 -0.67
C LEU A 55 -1.89 -2.45 -0.26
N CYS A 56 -2.22 -1.19 0.00
CA CYS A 56 -1.24 -0.19 0.39
C CYS A 56 -0.59 -0.54 1.72
N TYR A 57 -1.37 -1.04 2.67
CA TYR A 57 -0.86 -1.47 3.97
C TYR A 57 0.19 -2.57 3.79
N GLN A 58 -0.12 -3.58 3.01
CA GLN A 58 0.79 -4.70 2.79
C GLN A 58 2.02 -4.29 2.00
N THR A 59 1.84 -3.41 1.02
CA THR A 59 2.96 -2.88 0.26
C THR A 59 3.91 -2.11 1.18
N LEU A 60 3.36 -1.24 2.03
CA LEU A 60 4.16 -0.48 2.97
C LEU A 60 4.86 -1.41 3.97
N GLN A 61 4.17 -2.41 4.48
CA GLN A 61 4.74 -3.34 5.44
C GLN A 61 5.95 -4.07 4.84
N ARG A 62 5.83 -4.54 3.61
CA ARG A 62 6.95 -5.21 2.94
C ARG A 62 8.11 -4.25 2.69
N ALA A 63 7.79 -3.03 2.28
CA ALA A 63 8.81 -2.03 2.02
C ALA A 63 9.58 -1.69 3.30
N LEU A 64 8.88 -1.58 4.41
CA LEU A 64 9.53 -1.29 5.69
C LEU A 64 10.44 -2.43 6.14
N LEU A 65 10.06 -3.68 5.86
CA LEU A 65 10.90 -4.83 6.19
C LEU A 65 12.17 -4.85 5.34
N ALA A 66 12.11 -4.30 4.14
CA ALA A 66 13.26 -4.25 3.23
C ALA A 66 14.09 -2.99 3.41
N GLU A 67 13.62 -2.04 4.21
CA GLU A 67 14.31 -0.78 4.41
C GLU A 67 15.61 -0.96 5.19
N THR A 68 16.66 -0.26 4.77
CA THR A 68 17.94 -0.22 5.48
C THR A 68 18.40 1.23 5.59
N GLU A 69 19.45 1.47 6.39
CA GLU A 69 20.02 2.81 6.50
C GLU A 69 20.53 3.33 5.16
N GLU A 70 21.00 2.41 4.32
CA GLU A 70 21.52 2.76 3.00
C GLU A 70 20.41 2.97 1.98
N ARG A 71 19.24 2.35 2.22
CA ARG A 71 18.09 2.43 1.34
C ARG A 71 16.86 2.78 2.12
N PRO A 72 16.75 4.04 2.56
CA PRO A 72 15.57 4.46 3.31
C PRO A 72 14.34 4.50 2.40
N LEU A 73 13.20 4.20 2.99
CA LEU A 73 11.94 4.23 2.26
C LEU A 73 11.49 5.68 2.06
N TRP A 74 11.16 6.02 0.82
CA TRP A 74 10.67 7.35 0.51
C TRP A 74 9.28 7.58 1.09
N PRO A 75 8.98 8.80 1.56
CA PRO A 75 7.67 9.09 2.15
C PRO A 75 6.51 8.97 1.18
N HIS A 76 6.75 9.14 -0.11
CA HIS A 76 5.71 9.03 -1.12
C HIS A 76 6.10 7.96 -2.13
N CYS A 77 5.24 6.96 -2.28
CA CYS A 77 5.45 5.85 -3.19
C CYS A 77 4.24 5.68 -4.10
N VAL A 78 4.50 5.32 -5.34
CA VAL A 78 3.43 4.98 -6.28
C VAL A 78 3.37 3.45 -6.38
N VAL A 79 2.18 2.89 -6.19
CA VAL A 79 1.99 1.45 -6.30
C VAL A 79 2.13 1.03 -7.76
N SER A 80 3.03 0.09 -8.01
CA SER A 80 3.33 -0.36 -9.38
C SER A 80 2.36 -1.43 -9.84
N ASP A 81 2.32 -1.65 -11.15
CA ASP A 81 1.52 -2.73 -11.73
C ASP A 81 1.96 -4.09 -11.19
N GLN A 82 3.25 -4.24 -10.94
CA GLN A 82 3.79 -5.47 -10.38
C GLN A 82 3.23 -5.76 -8.98
N GLU A 83 3.11 -4.72 -8.18
CA GLU A 83 2.55 -4.87 -6.84
C GLU A 83 1.05 -5.17 -6.88
N LEU A 84 0.35 -4.56 -7.83
CA LEU A 84 -1.07 -4.84 -8.03
C LEU A 84 -1.27 -6.31 -8.43
N ASP A 85 -0.45 -6.80 -9.34
CA ASP A 85 -0.52 -8.19 -9.78
C ASP A 85 -0.21 -9.15 -8.64
N ALA A 86 0.80 -8.84 -7.83
CA ALA A 86 1.17 -9.69 -6.71
C ALA A 86 0.03 -9.78 -5.70
N TYR A 87 -0.62 -8.66 -5.42
CA TYR A 87 -1.75 -8.63 -4.50
C TYR A 87 -2.90 -9.47 -5.03
N ARG A 88 -3.21 -9.33 -6.32
CA ARG A 88 -4.31 -10.08 -6.94
C ARG A 88 -4.06 -11.57 -6.89
N HIS A 89 -2.82 -12.00 -7.11
CA HIS A 89 -2.47 -13.42 -7.02
C HIS A 89 -2.64 -13.97 -5.61
N THR A 90 -2.30 -13.15 -4.60
CA THR A 90 -2.37 -13.56 -3.22
C THR A 90 -3.80 -13.54 -2.68
N HIS A 91 -4.60 -12.58 -3.12
CA HIS A 91 -5.93 -12.33 -2.56
C HIS A 91 -7.06 -12.65 -3.52
N ARG A 92 -6.74 -13.28 -4.65
CA ARG A 92 -7.75 -13.69 -5.60
C ARG A 92 -8.69 -14.71 -4.95
N PRO A 93 -10.02 -14.54 -5.09
CA PRO A 93 -10.97 -15.53 -4.57
C PRO A 93 -10.71 -16.85 -5.28
N THR A 94 -10.53 -17.85 -4.53
CA THR A 94 -10.33 -19.13 -5.11
C THR A 94 -11.65 -19.75 -5.45
N LYS A 95 -11.93 -19.20 -5.53
CA LYS A 95 -12.77 -19.39 -5.85
C LYS A 95 -13.41 -19.59 -6.68
N LYS A 96 -13.19 -19.43 -6.93
CA LYS A 96 -13.77 -19.62 -7.56
C LYS A 96 -13.98 -20.70 -7.79
N LEU A 97 -13.57 -20.97 -7.21
CA LEU A 97 -13.58 -21.94 -7.18
C LEU A 97 -14.50 -22.56 -7.46
N SER A 98 -14.43 -22.52 -7.67
CA SER A 98 -15.03 -23.01 -7.91
C SER A 98 -16.01 -23.53 -7.81
N TRP A 99 -16.49 -23.53 -7.77
CA TRP A 99 -17.35 -24.10 -7.55
C TRP A 99 -17.96 -24.60 -8.24
#